data_389bb52c2e60662028c614e578451a5f
#
_entry.id   389bb52c2e60662028c614e578451a5f
#
_cell.length_a   1.000
_cell.length_b   1.000
_cell.length_c   1.000
_cell.angle_alpha   90.00
_cell.angle_beta   90.00
_cell.angle_gamma   90.00
#
_symmetry.space_group_name_H-M   'P 1'
#
loop_
_entity.id
_entity.type
_entity.pdbx_description
1 polymer ?
#
loop_
_entity_poly.entity_id
_entity_poly.type
_entity_poly.pdbx_seq_one_letter_code
_entity_poly.pdbx_strand_id
1 'polypeptide(L)'
;MKLTVVGCTGSMSGPFSPASSYLVQALGEDPQTGQERVFNVLMDLGPGSFGALWRYIDARKIDAVLFSHLHADHIADVVSLHVHRRWFPTGPLGPILLAGPDGLMDRVRGVDGVGPEETYAGEFTPHILTAGEPITVGPMTFTPYPANHTVPAFGFRVQGPSEGNPLEQVELAYTGDTDTCDSIIDMARGVKLLMSEAGFTKADKPRGVHLTGERAGAIAKEAGVELLVLTHIQPWTDPRVVIEEARMEWEGAISTAYAGATYTI
;
A
#
# COMPACT_ATOMS: atom_id res chain seq x y z
N MET A 1 -11.29 11.34 -0.35
CA MET A 1 -10.44 10.13 -0.31
C MET A 1 -10.10 9.77 1.13
N LYS A 2 -10.07 8.50 1.46
CA LYS A 2 -9.82 7.99 2.81
C LYS A 2 -8.81 6.85 2.74
N LEU A 3 -7.83 6.84 3.66
CA LEU A 3 -6.85 5.77 3.82
C LEU A 3 -7.09 5.07 5.15
N THR A 4 -7.29 3.74 5.15
CA THR A 4 -7.40 2.90 6.34
C THR A 4 -6.23 1.93 6.40
N VAL A 5 -5.53 1.89 7.52
CA VAL A 5 -4.45 0.94 7.78
C VAL A 5 -5.05 -0.41 8.16
N VAL A 6 -4.95 -1.40 7.27
CA VAL A 6 -5.39 -2.77 7.54
C VAL A 6 -4.30 -3.54 8.27
N GLY A 7 -3.05 -3.37 7.83
CA GLY A 7 -1.85 -3.91 8.40
C GLY A 7 -0.66 -2.98 8.18
N CYS A 8 0.26 -2.92 9.15
CA CYS A 8 1.42 -2.01 9.12
C CYS A 8 2.68 -2.56 9.79
N THR A 9 2.70 -3.85 10.15
CA THR A 9 3.90 -4.46 10.72
C THR A 9 4.89 -4.80 9.61
N GLY A 10 6.15 -4.43 9.80
CA GLY A 10 7.22 -4.69 8.85
C GLY A 10 7.71 -6.14 8.86
N SER A 11 8.09 -6.64 7.70
CA SER A 11 8.72 -7.95 7.44
C SER A 11 7.88 -9.18 7.78
N MET A 12 6.82 -9.06 8.58
CA MET A 12 5.95 -10.14 9.03
C MET A 12 4.69 -9.60 9.72
N SER A 13 3.72 -10.48 10.02
CA SER A 13 2.62 -10.12 10.92
C SER A 13 3.11 -9.99 12.36
N GLY A 14 2.63 -8.97 13.05
CA GLY A 14 2.88 -8.77 14.48
C GLY A 14 1.66 -9.18 15.34
N PRO A 15 1.80 -9.11 16.67
CA PRO A 15 0.71 -9.49 17.61
C PRO A 15 -0.47 -8.51 17.56
N PHE A 16 -0.27 -7.27 17.12
CA PHE A 16 -1.28 -6.20 17.13
C PHE A 16 -1.70 -5.75 15.72
N SER A 17 -0.96 -6.15 14.70
CA SER A 17 -1.22 -5.77 13.31
C SER A 17 -0.78 -6.86 12.35
N PRO A 18 -1.54 -7.10 11.27
CA PRO A 18 -1.03 -7.83 10.10
C PRO A 18 0.19 -7.14 9.49
N ALA A 19 0.83 -7.83 8.55
CA ALA A 19 1.82 -7.23 7.66
C ALA A 19 1.19 -6.18 6.73
N SER A 20 1.99 -5.49 5.93
CA SER A 20 1.61 -4.31 5.14
C SER A 20 0.36 -4.53 4.29
N SER A 21 -0.65 -3.68 4.51
CA SER A 21 -1.84 -3.54 3.66
C SER A 21 -2.59 -2.25 3.98
N TYR A 22 -2.90 -1.46 2.97
CA TYR A 22 -3.50 -0.14 3.12
C TYR A 22 -4.69 -0.01 2.18
N LEU A 23 -5.89 0.23 2.74
CA LEU A 23 -7.13 0.39 1.99
C LEU A 23 -7.34 1.87 1.65
N VAL A 24 -7.32 2.20 0.37
CA VAL A 24 -7.69 3.53 -0.14
C VAL A 24 -9.10 3.49 -0.70
N GLN A 25 -9.92 4.44 -0.29
CA GLN A 25 -11.32 4.52 -0.67
C GLN A 25 -11.69 5.92 -1.18
N ALA A 26 -12.51 5.98 -2.22
CA ALA A 26 -13.13 7.22 -2.67
C ALA A 26 -14.51 6.97 -3.27
N LEU A 27 -15.42 7.93 -3.10
CA LEU A 27 -16.73 7.94 -3.73
C LEU A 27 -16.58 8.40 -5.18
N GLY A 28 -17.23 7.71 -6.10
CA GLY A 28 -17.24 8.07 -7.52
C GLY A 28 -18.34 7.37 -8.28
N GLU A 29 -18.58 7.80 -9.50
CA GLU A 29 -19.55 7.21 -10.40
C GLU A 29 -19.03 5.89 -10.98
N ASP A 30 -19.82 4.84 -10.88
CA ASP A 30 -19.56 3.55 -11.53
C ASP A 30 -19.84 3.68 -13.03
N PRO A 31 -18.82 3.50 -13.90
CA PRO A 31 -18.97 3.69 -15.34
C PRO A 31 -19.91 2.69 -16.01
N GLN A 32 -20.23 1.57 -15.34
CA GLN A 32 -21.15 0.57 -15.88
C GLN A 32 -22.60 0.85 -15.55
N THR A 33 -22.88 1.47 -14.39
CA THR A 33 -24.23 1.67 -13.90
C THR A 33 -24.67 3.13 -13.85
N GLY A 34 -23.70 4.08 -13.90
CA GLY A 34 -23.94 5.51 -13.69
C GLY A 34 -24.33 5.87 -12.25
N GLN A 35 -24.21 4.94 -11.30
CA GLN A 35 -24.54 5.17 -9.90
C GLN A 35 -23.26 5.49 -9.09
N GLU A 36 -23.41 6.34 -8.09
CA GLU A 36 -22.32 6.58 -7.15
C GLU A 36 -22.09 5.35 -6.26
N ARG A 37 -20.82 5.00 -6.08
CA ARG A 37 -20.36 3.98 -5.13
C ARG A 37 -18.98 4.27 -4.59
N VAL A 38 -18.62 3.63 -3.49
CA VAL A 38 -17.27 3.66 -2.97
C VAL A 38 -16.42 2.67 -3.75
N PHE A 39 -15.30 3.15 -4.30
CA PHE A 39 -14.23 2.33 -4.88
C PHE A 39 -13.22 1.96 -3.78
N ASN A 40 -12.76 0.71 -3.78
CA ASN A 40 -11.92 0.14 -2.74
C ASN A 40 -10.65 -0.45 -3.38
N VAL A 41 -9.52 0.17 -3.13
CA VAL A 41 -8.22 -0.26 -3.65
C VAL A 41 -7.29 -0.59 -2.48
N LEU A 42 -6.66 -1.75 -2.54
CA LEU A 42 -5.62 -2.14 -1.59
C LEU A 42 -4.24 -1.83 -2.17
N MET A 43 -3.40 -1.20 -1.40
CA MET A 43 -1.96 -1.17 -1.61
C MET A 43 -1.34 -2.21 -0.67
N ASP A 44 -0.75 -3.25 -1.25
CA ASP A 44 -0.24 -4.46 -0.62
C ASP A 44 -1.32 -5.33 0.10
N LEU A 45 -1.00 -6.61 0.25
CA LEU A 45 -1.84 -7.61 0.89
C LEU A 45 -0.97 -8.67 1.59
N GLY A 46 -0.27 -8.23 2.63
CA GLY A 46 0.63 -9.08 3.41
C GLY A 46 -0.10 -10.06 4.33
N PRO A 47 0.62 -11.01 4.94
CA PRO A 47 0.06 -12.07 5.78
C PRO A 47 -0.86 -11.54 6.88
N GLY A 48 -2.05 -12.12 7.00
CA GLY A 48 -3.09 -11.80 7.98
C GLY A 48 -3.97 -10.59 7.61
N SER A 49 -3.59 -9.83 6.58
CA SER A 49 -4.30 -8.61 6.21
C SER A 49 -5.65 -8.88 5.53
N PHE A 50 -5.77 -9.95 4.73
CA PHE A 50 -7.05 -10.30 4.13
C PHE A 50 -8.11 -10.64 5.19
N GLY A 51 -7.74 -11.39 6.22
CA GLY A 51 -8.64 -11.68 7.33
C GLY A 51 -8.99 -10.43 8.13
N ALA A 52 -8.05 -9.53 8.36
CA ALA A 52 -8.28 -8.26 9.06
C ALA A 52 -9.16 -7.29 8.26
N LEU A 53 -9.06 -7.31 6.93
CA LEU A 53 -9.82 -6.44 6.02
C LEU A 53 -11.35 -6.54 6.22
N TRP A 54 -11.84 -7.72 6.59
CA TRP A 54 -13.28 -7.95 6.83
C TRP A 54 -13.88 -7.09 7.96
N ARG A 55 -13.03 -6.46 8.77
CA ARG A 55 -13.45 -5.49 9.80
C ARG A 55 -13.82 -4.14 9.22
N TYR A 56 -13.35 -3.84 8.00
CA TYR A 56 -13.43 -2.51 7.40
C TYR A 56 -14.36 -2.47 6.20
N ILE A 57 -14.34 -3.52 5.37
CA ILE A 57 -15.20 -3.62 4.18
C ILE A 57 -15.68 -5.06 3.96
N ASP A 58 -16.74 -5.18 3.17
CA ASP A 58 -17.09 -6.45 2.52
C ASP A 58 -16.05 -6.74 1.44
N ALA A 59 -15.25 -7.81 1.59
CA ALA A 59 -14.18 -8.15 0.68
C ALA A 59 -14.63 -8.41 -0.78
N ARG A 60 -15.94 -8.63 -1.01
CA ARG A 60 -16.51 -8.70 -2.37
C ARG A 60 -16.38 -7.39 -3.13
N LYS A 61 -16.26 -6.28 -2.42
CA LYS A 61 -16.22 -4.91 -2.95
C LYS A 61 -14.83 -4.40 -3.24
N ILE A 62 -13.80 -5.25 -3.18
CA ILE A 62 -12.45 -4.89 -3.63
C ILE A 62 -12.47 -4.70 -5.15
N ASP A 63 -12.01 -3.55 -5.63
CA ASP A 63 -11.91 -3.21 -7.05
C ASP A 63 -10.53 -3.52 -7.62
N ALA A 64 -9.49 -3.33 -6.82
CA ALA A 64 -8.10 -3.58 -7.23
C ALA A 64 -7.20 -3.88 -6.04
N VAL A 65 -6.10 -4.58 -6.32
CA VAL A 65 -4.94 -4.70 -5.42
C VAL A 65 -3.68 -4.31 -6.20
N LEU A 66 -2.91 -3.37 -5.66
CA LEU A 66 -1.65 -2.91 -6.22
C LEU A 66 -0.51 -3.31 -5.28
N PHE A 67 0.43 -4.12 -5.75
CA PHE A 67 1.59 -4.54 -4.98
C PHE A 67 2.77 -3.60 -5.22
N SER A 68 3.30 -3.04 -4.14
CA SER A 68 4.53 -2.23 -4.19
C SER A 68 5.71 -3.08 -4.67
N HIS A 69 5.83 -4.29 -4.17
CA HIS A 69 6.81 -5.29 -4.57
C HIS A 69 6.34 -6.71 -4.20
N LEU A 70 7.16 -7.73 -4.50
CA LEU A 70 6.73 -9.12 -4.43
C LEU A 70 7.35 -9.92 -3.26
N HIS A 71 7.81 -9.27 -2.18
CA HIS A 71 8.17 -9.97 -0.95
C HIS A 71 6.92 -10.53 -0.26
N ALA A 72 7.11 -11.62 0.48
CA ALA A 72 5.99 -12.37 1.06
C ALA A 72 5.13 -11.55 2.02
N ASP A 73 5.74 -10.65 2.77
CA ASP A 73 5.06 -9.78 3.74
C ASP A 73 4.21 -8.68 3.09
N HIS A 74 4.26 -8.55 1.76
CA HIS A 74 3.40 -7.64 0.98
C HIS A 74 2.37 -8.36 0.10
N ILE A 75 2.55 -9.67 -0.20
CA ILE A 75 1.71 -10.36 -1.20
C ILE A 75 1.05 -11.65 -0.70
N ALA A 76 1.49 -12.26 0.41
CA ALA A 76 1.13 -13.66 0.70
C ALA A 76 -0.37 -13.91 0.86
N ASP A 77 -1.16 -12.95 1.32
CA ASP A 77 -2.61 -13.13 1.46
C ASP A 77 -3.39 -13.04 0.12
N VAL A 78 -2.67 -12.88 -1.02
CA VAL A 78 -3.27 -13.03 -2.35
C VAL A 78 -3.91 -14.40 -2.54
N VAL A 79 -3.38 -15.44 -1.88
CA VAL A 79 -3.97 -16.79 -1.88
C VAL A 79 -5.33 -16.79 -1.18
N SER A 80 -5.46 -16.11 -0.05
CA SER A 80 -6.75 -15.97 0.65
C SER A 80 -7.77 -15.21 -0.20
N LEU A 81 -7.34 -14.15 -0.88
CA LEU A 81 -8.16 -13.38 -1.82
C LEU A 81 -8.60 -14.24 -3.01
N HIS A 82 -7.68 -15.03 -3.61
CA HIS A 82 -7.97 -15.97 -4.68
C HIS A 82 -9.07 -16.97 -4.26
N VAL A 83 -8.89 -17.63 -3.12
CA VAL A 83 -9.86 -18.61 -2.58
C VAL A 83 -11.23 -17.96 -2.38
N HIS A 84 -11.27 -16.76 -1.78
CA HIS A 84 -12.49 -16.01 -1.57
C HIS A 84 -13.21 -15.69 -2.88
N ARG A 85 -12.48 -15.29 -3.94
CA ARG A 85 -13.09 -14.94 -5.23
C ARG A 85 -13.58 -16.16 -6.01
N ARG A 86 -12.80 -17.24 -6.04
CA ARG A 86 -13.11 -18.47 -6.78
C ARG A 86 -14.25 -19.25 -6.16
N TRP A 87 -14.26 -19.38 -4.82
CA TRP A 87 -15.12 -20.30 -4.09
C TRP A 87 -16.20 -19.58 -3.24
N PHE A 88 -16.54 -18.33 -3.60
CA PHE A 88 -17.58 -17.62 -2.87
C PHE A 88 -18.91 -18.39 -2.92
N PRO A 89 -19.68 -18.50 -1.80
CA PRO A 89 -20.86 -19.40 -1.70
C PRO A 89 -21.97 -19.16 -2.74
N THR A 90 -22.10 -17.92 -3.27
CA THR A 90 -23.09 -17.61 -4.31
C THR A 90 -22.55 -17.72 -5.74
N GLY A 91 -21.34 -18.24 -5.89
CA GLY A 91 -20.61 -18.37 -7.15
C GLY A 91 -19.39 -17.45 -7.25
N PRO A 92 -18.51 -17.69 -8.22
CA PRO A 92 -17.30 -16.88 -8.43
C PRO A 92 -17.61 -15.40 -8.57
N LEU A 93 -16.77 -14.54 -7.98
CA LEU A 93 -16.99 -13.08 -7.96
C LEU A 93 -16.47 -12.35 -9.22
N GLY A 94 -15.83 -13.09 -10.14
CA GLY A 94 -15.19 -12.50 -11.32
C GLY A 94 -13.85 -11.81 -11.04
N PRO A 95 -13.12 -11.41 -12.10
CA PRO A 95 -11.78 -10.86 -11.96
C PRO A 95 -11.78 -9.41 -11.48
N ILE A 96 -10.75 -9.06 -10.70
CA ILE A 96 -10.40 -7.68 -10.34
C ILE A 96 -9.00 -7.36 -10.84
N LEU A 97 -8.67 -6.08 -10.93
CA LEU A 97 -7.33 -5.63 -11.25
C LEU A 97 -6.33 -6.09 -10.19
N LEU A 98 -5.26 -6.75 -10.62
CA LEU A 98 -4.12 -7.13 -9.80
C LEU A 98 -2.87 -6.55 -10.42
N ALA A 99 -2.34 -5.45 -9.86
CA ALA A 99 -1.17 -4.76 -10.40
C ALA A 99 0.07 -5.00 -9.54
N GLY A 100 1.24 -5.10 -10.16
CA GLY A 100 2.50 -5.28 -9.45
C GLY A 100 3.70 -5.29 -10.39
N PRO A 101 4.92 -5.37 -9.86
CA PRO A 101 6.14 -5.50 -10.66
C PRO A 101 6.12 -6.72 -11.59
N ASP A 102 7.06 -6.75 -12.54
CA ASP A 102 7.27 -7.92 -13.39
C ASP A 102 7.51 -9.19 -12.55
N GLY A 103 6.99 -10.33 -13.06
CA GLY A 103 6.98 -11.58 -12.32
C GLY A 103 5.79 -11.75 -11.36
N LEU A 104 4.83 -10.81 -11.34
CA LEU A 104 3.66 -10.84 -10.45
C LEU A 104 2.95 -12.19 -10.43
N MET A 105 2.54 -12.71 -11.58
CA MET A 105 1.76 -13.96 -11.63
C MET A 105 2.58 -15.20 -11.30
N ASP A 106 3.89 -15.19 -11.59
CA ASP A 106 4.80 -16.26 -11.18
C ASP A 106 4.95 -16.27 -9.64
N ARG A 107 4.99 -15.08 -9.04
CA ARG A 107 5.03 -14.96 -7.58
C ARG A 107 3.73 -15.42 -6.92
N VAL A 108 2.56 -15.06 -7.49
CA VAL A 108 1.26 -15.55 -7.01
C VAL A 108 1.22 -17.08 -7.01
N ARG A 109 1.58 -17.70 -8.14
CA ARG A 109 1.69 -19.17 -8.25
C ARG A 109 2.67 -19.77 -7.24
N GLY A 110 3.82 -19.14 -7.06
CA GLY A 110 4.83 -19.59 -6.11
C GLY A 110 4.37 -19.53 -4.66
N VAL A 111 3.56 -18.55 -4.28
CA VAL A 111 2.97 -18.46 -2.92
C VAL A 111 1.87 -19.50 -2.73
N ASP A 112 1.05 -19.73 -3.76
CA ASP A 112 -0.03 -20.73 -3.74
C ASP A 112 0.48 -22.17 -3.90
N GLY A 113 1.72 -22.36 -4.38
CA GLY A 113 2.34 -23.68 -4.56
C GLY A 113 1.82 -24.44 -5.77
N VAL A 114 1.37 -23.74 -6.82
CA VAL A 114 0.83 -24.30 -8.07
C VAL A 114 1.73 -24.03 -9.28
N GLY A 115 1.51 -24.77 -10.37
CA GLY A 115 2.29 -24.64 -11.59
C GLY A 115 1.79 -23.56 -12.56
N PRO A 116 2.49 -23.41 -13.70
CA PRO A 116 2.20 -22.36 -14.69
C PRO A 116 0.85 -22.54 -15.40
N GLU A 117 0.23 -23.68 -15.30
CA GLU A 117 -1.12 -23.99 -15.82
C GLU A 117 -2.23 -23.21 -15.08
N GLU A 118 -1.99 -22.79 -13.82
CA GLU A 118 -2.94 -21.97 -13.11
C GLU A 118 -2.82 -20.51 -13.56
N THR A 119 -3.89 -20.00 -14.17
CA THR A 119 -3.90 -18.66 -14.77
C THR A 119 -4.54 -17.59 -13.91
N TYR A 120 -5.38 -17.99 -12.95
CA TYR A 120 -6.23 -17.10 -12.13
C TYR A 120 -7.13 -16.15 -12.95
N ALA A 121 -7.41 -16.48 -14.22
CA ALA A 121 -8.18 -15.60 -15.10
C ALA A 121 -9.62 -15.36 -14.62
N GLY A 122 -10.14 -16.21 -13.75
CA GLY A 122 -11.45 -16.03 -13.13
C GLY A 122 -11.45 -15.07 -11.94
N GLU A 123 -10.28 -14.78 -11.36
CA GLU A 123 -10.11 -13.97 -10.16
C GLU A 123 -9.40 -12.66 -10.40
N PHE A 124 -8.43 -12.64 -11.33
CA PHE A 124 -7.52 -11.52 -11.52
C PHE A 124 -7.35 -11.12 -12.99
N THR A 125 -7.29 -9.82 -13.22
CA THR A 125 -6.78 -9.21 -14.44
C THR A 125 -5.41 -8.63 -14.11
N PRO A 126 -4.29 -9.32 -14.47
CA PRO A 126 -2.96 -8.86 -14.11
C PRO A 126 -2.54 -7.63 -14.92
N HIS A 127 -1.81 -6.72 -14.27
CA HIS A 127 -1.23 -5.53 -14.87
C HIS A 127 0.20 -5.34 -14.33
N ILE A 128 1.17 -5.21 -15.24
CA ILE A 128 2.57 -4.97 -14.85
C ILE A 128 2.80 -3.47 -14.71
N LEU A 129 3.30 -3.06 -13.55
CA LEU A 129 3.60 -1.67 -13.26
C LEU A 129 4.76 -1.15 -14.13
N THR A 130 4.55 0.02 -14.69
CA THR A 130 5.59 0.80 -15.39
C THR A 130 5.78 2.13 -14.66
N ALA A 131 7.03 2.51 -14.40
CA ALA A 131 7.35 3.76 -13.72
C ALA A 131 6.70 4.97 -14.41
N GLY A 132 5.96 5.77 -13.65
CA GLY A 132 5.29 6.96 -14.13
C GLY A 132 4.01 6.73 -14.95
N GLU A 133 3.64 5.50 -15.28
CA GLU A 133 2.38 5.20 -15.98
C GLU A 133 1.23 5.07 -14.98
N PRO A 134 0.24 5.99 -14.99
CA PRO A 134 -0.83 5.98 -14.01
C PRO A 134 -1.85 4.87 -14.24
N ILE A 135 -2.34 4.28 -13.16
CA ILE A 135 -3.45 3.32 -13.14
C ILE A 135 -4.66 4.01 -12.52
N THR A 136 -5.78 4.04 -13.23
CA THR A 136 -7.02 4.63 -12.76
C THR A 136 -8.00 3.55 -12.27
N VAL A 137 -8.52 3.70 -11.06
CA VAL A 137 -9.55 2.85 -10.48
C VAL A 137 -10.66 3.76 -9.92
N GLY A 138 -11.79 3.81 -10.61
CA GLY A 138 -12.85 4.76 -10.30
C GLY A 138 -12.34 6.21 -10.33
N PRO A 139 -12.54 7.00 -9.27
CA PRO A 139 -12.11 8.39 -9.22
C PRO A 139 -10.65 8.57 -8.78
N MET A 140 -9.92 7.48 -8.53
CA MET A 140 -8.54 7.49 -8.01
C MET A 140 -7.53 7.13 -9.09
N THR A 141 -6.40 7.82 -9.09
CA THR A 141 -5.25 7.57 -9.97
C THR A 141 -4.03 7.23 -9.12
N PHE A 142 -3.41 6.09 -9.42
CA PHE A 142 -2.22 5.57 -8.76
C PHE A 142 -1.04 5.64 -9.72
N THR A 143 -0.04 6.45 -9.40
CA THR A 143 1.18 6.57 -10.22
C THR A 143 2.33 5.86 -9.50
N PRO A 144 2.93 4.81 -10.12
CA PRO A 144 4.06 4.10 -9.53
C PRO A 144 5.38 4.86 -9.74
N TYR A 145 6.18 4.95 -8.68
CA TYR A 145 7.52 5.53 -8.67
C TYR A 145 8.53 4.47 -8.24
N PRO A 146 9.66 4.29 -8.96
CA PRO A 146 10.66 3.30 -8.60
C PRO A 146 11.21 3.52 -7.19
N ALA A 147 11.32 2.47 -6.41
CA ALA A 147 11.90 2.47 -5.08
C ALA A 147 13.31 1.84 -5.08
N ASN A 148 14.12 2.17 -4.08
CA ASN A 148 15.45 1.60 -3.88
C ASN A 148 15.38 0.42 -2.90
N HIS A 149 15.14 -0.76 -3.44
CA HIS A 149 14.98 -1.97 -2.65
C HIS A 149 15.73 -3.16 -3.28
N THR A 150 15.73 -4.32 -2.61
CA THR A 150 16.48 -5.53 -3.01
C THR A 150 15.87 -6.28 -4.21
N VAL A 151 14.62 -5.97 -4.54
CA VAL A 151 13.87 -6.50 -5.70
C VAL A 151 13.20 -5.32 -6.42
N PRO A 152 12.69 -5.49 -7.65
CA PRO A 152 11.87 -4.46 -8.31
C PRO A 152 10.73 -4.01 -7.38
N ALA A 153 10.72 -2.72 -7.04
CA ALA A 153 9.79 -2.15 -6.07
C ALA A 153 9.34 -0.75 -6.50
N PHE A 154 8.14 -0.37 -6.07
CA PHE A 154 7.51 0.91 -6.35
C PHE A 154 6.86 1.50 -5.10
N GLY A 155 6.99 2.82 -4.95
CA GLY A 155 6.04 3.60 -4.17
C GLY A 155 4.89 4.06 -5.06
N PHE A 156 3.80 4.53 -4.45
CA PHE A 156 2.62 5.03 -5.15
C PHE A 156 2.30 6.45 -4.73
N ARG A 157 2.15 7.36 -5.71
CA ARG A 157 1.43 8.62 -5.52
C ARG A 157 -0.03 8.40 -5.92
N VAL A 158 -0.95 8.73 -5.02
CA VAL A 158 -2.39 8.50 -5.22
C VAL A 158 -3.09 9.84 -5.24
N GLN A 159 -3.78 10.14 -6.34
CA GLN A 159 -4.64 11.31 -6.50
C GLN A 159 -6.10 10.89 -6.51
N GLY A 160 -6.96 11.67 -5.87
CA GLY A 160 -8.40 11.42 -5.86
C GLY A 160 -9.17 12.54 -5.19
N PRO A 161 -10.53 12.48 -5.20
CA PRO A 161 -11.36 13.51 -4.60
C PRO A 161 -11.21 13.55 -3.08
N SER A 162 -11.15 14.76 -2.51
CA SER A 162 -11.18 14.94 -1.06
C SER A 162 -12.48 14.40 -0.45
N GLU A 163 -12.39 13.77 0.70
CA GLU A 163 -13.57 13.30 1.45
C GLU A 163 -14.47 14.48 1.88
N GLY A 164 -13.87 15.61 2.24
CA GLY A 164 -14.61 16.80 2.69
C GLY A 164 -15.20 17.63 1.57
N ASN A 165 -14.57 17.62 0.39
CA ASN A 165 -15.01 18.35 -0.79
C ASN A 165 -14.68 17.56 -2.07
N PRO A 166 -15.61 16.77 -2.63
CA PRO A 166 -15.35 15.94 -3.80
C PRO A 166 -14.92 16.69 -5.07
N LEU A 167 -15.08 18.01 -5.13
CA LEU A 167 -14.60 18.84 -6.22
C LEU A 167 -13.10 19.20 -6.10
N GLU A 168 -12.52 18.99 -4.91
CA GLU A 168 -11.11 19.21 -4.66
C GLU A 168 -10.35 17.90 -4.89
N GLN A 169 -9.26 17.95 -5.65
CA GLN A 169 -8.32 16.83 -5.80
C GLN A 169 -7.25 16.92 -4.71
N VAL A 170 -7.00 15.79 -4.06
CA VAL A 170 -6.00 15.65 -3.00
C VAL A 170 -5.06 14.51 -3.30
N GLU A 171 -3.89 14.53 -2.68
CA GLU A 171 -2.86 13.53 -2.93
C GLU A 171 -2.30 12.95 -1.63
N LEU A 172 -2.06 11.65 -1.65
CA LEU A 172 -1.26 10.93 -0.66
C LEU A 172 -0.16 10.14 -1.37
N ALA A 173 0.88 9.77 -0.63
CA ALA A 173 1.92 8.89 -1.14
C ALA A 173 2.19 7.74 -0.15
N TYR A 174 2.54 6.56 -0.70
CA TYR A 174 2.99 5.38 0.03
C TYR A 174 4.33 4.93 -0.56
N THR A 175 5.35 4.79 0.27
CA THR A 175 6.70 4.48 -0.21
C THR A 175 6.88 3.05 -0.69
N GLY A 176 6.04 2.10 -0.24
CA GLY A 176 6.46 0.70 -0.25
C GLY A 176 7.72 0.53 0.59
N ASP A 177 8.47 -0.55 0.37
CA ASP A 177 9.77 -0.75 0.98
C ASP A 177 10.86 -0.10 0.13
N THR A 178 11.73 0.69 0.77
CA THR A 178 12.75 1.48 0.06
C THR A 178 13.84 1.96 1.01
N ASP A 179 15.04 2.18 0.49
CA ASP A 179 15.97 3.15 1.06
C ASP A 179 15.77 4.51 0.36
N THR A 180 16.45 5.55 0.82
CA THR A 180 16.37 6.89 0.22
C THR A 180 16.76 6.87 -1.25
N CYS A 181 15.94 7.48 -2.10
CA CYS A 181 16.23 7.76 -3.51
C CYS A 181 15.39 8.94 -4.01
N ASP A 182 15.88 9.60 -5.05
CA ASP A 182 15.27 10.81 -5.62
C ASP A 182 13.83 10.55 -6.09
N SER A 183 13.57 9.40 -6.67
CA SER A 183 12.24 9.01 -7.14
C SER A 183 11.18 9.03 -6.03
N ILE A 184 11.51 8.53 -4.84
CA ILE A 184 10.60 8.52 -3.68
C ILE A 184 10.42 9.94 -3.12
N ILE A 185 11.45 10.76 -3.14
CA ILE A 185 11.34 12.18 -2.76
C ILE A 185 10.41 12.90 -3.74
N ASP A 186 10.59 12.71 -5.04
CA ASP A 186 9.73 13.31 -6.08
C ASP A 186 8.28 12.83 -5.98
N MET A 187 8.05 11.54 -5.72
CA MET A 187 6.73 10.99 -5.44
C MET A 187 6.02 11.72 -4.29
N ALA A 188 6.77 12.02 -3.23
CA ALA A 188 6.24 12.60 -2.00
C ALA A 188 6.06 14.12 -2.04
N ARG A 189 6.51 14.83 -3.09
CA ARG A 189 6.48 16.30 -3.13
C ARG A 189 5.08 16.87 -2.94
N GLY A 190 4.90 17.63 -1.84
CA GLY A 190 3.71 18.41 -1.54
C GLY A 190 2.44 17.62 -1.26
N VAL A 191 2.53 16.31 -0.99
CA VAL A 191 1.34 15.50 -0.66
C VAL A 191 0.79 15.85 0.73
N LYS A 192 -0.51 15.71 0.91
CA LYS A 192 -1.16 15.90 2.23
C LYS A 192 -0.73 14.82 3.24
N LEU A 193 -0.49 13.60 2.79
CA LEU A 193 -0.06 12.51 3.65
C LEU A 193 1.03 11.67 2.95
N LEU A 194 2.16 11.49 3.62
CA LEU A 194 3.18 10.50 3.26
C LEU A 194 3.10 9.32 4.24
N MET A 195 2.68 8.15 3.76
CA MET A 195 2.82 6.87 4.44
C MET A 195 4.21 6.32 4.10
N SER A 196 5.16 6.48 5.00
CA SER A 196 6.56 6.09 4.79
C SER A 196 6.93 4.89 5.63
N GLU A 197 7.57 3.90 5.04
CA GLU A 197 8.23 2.86 5.80
C GLU A 197 9.30 3.46 6.73
N ALA A 198 9.56 2.78 7.84
CA ALA A 198 10.66 3.01 8.77
C ALA A 198 11.05 1.68 9.43
N GLY A 199 11.39 0.71 8.57
CA GLY A 199 11.67 -0.66 8.96
C GLY A 199 12.96 -0.82 9.78
N PHE A 200 13.90 0.11 9.68
CA PHE A 200 15.14 0.12 10.44
C PHE A 200 15.23 1.30 11.40
N THR A 201 16.13 1.18 12.37
CA THR A 201 16.57 2.27 13.25
C THR A 201 17.97 2.73 12.83
N LYS A 202 18.47 3.85 13.36
CA LYS A 202 19.86 4.32 13.14
C LYS A 202 20.91 3.32 13.62
N ALA A 203 20.56 2.41 14.52
CA ALA A 203 21.45 1.34 14.97
C ALA A 203 21.67 0.30 13.87
N ASP A 204 20.72 0.16 12.95
CA ASP A 204 20.81 -0.73 11.80
C ASP A 204 21.61 -0.06 10.68
N LYS A 205 22.65 -0.72 10.20
CA LYS A 205 23.59 -0.13 9.23
C LYS A 205 23.33 -0.45 7.75
N PRO A 206 22.53 -1.46 7.36
CA PRO A 206 22.31 -1.79 5.96
C PRO A 206 21.78 -0.60 5.15
N ARG A 207 22.19 -0.55 3.88
CA ARG A 207 21.75 0.43 2.88
C ARG A 207 21.12 -0.30 1.69
N GLY A 208 20.23 0.40 0.96
CA GLY A 208 19.54 -0.16 -0.20
C GLY A 208 18.45 -1.18 0.15
N VAL A 209 17.91 -1.14 1.38
CA VAL A 209 16.88 -2.09 1.86
C VAL A 209 15.70 -1.36 2.46
N HIS A 210 15.89 -0.63 3.58
CA HIS A 210 14.84 0.07 4.31
C HIS A 210 15.29 1.44 4.78
N LEU A 211 14.30 2.31 5.03
CA LEU A 211 14.49 3.59 5.71
C LEU A 211 14.66 3.39 7.22
N THR A 212 15.33 4.35 7.84
CA THR A 212 15.24 4.62 9.29
C THR A 212 14.24 5.74 9.52
N GLY A 213 13.82 5.94 10.76
CA GLY A 213 13.01 7.10 11.13
C GLY A 213 13.64 8.41 10.67
N GLU A 214 14.96 8.60 10.87
CA GLU A 214 15.71 9.80 10.43
C GLU A 214 15.60 10.01 8.91
N ARG A 215 15.79 8.96 8.09
CA ARG A 215 15.71 9.06 6.64
C ARG A 215 14.28 9.33 6.15
N ALA A 216 13.28 8.73 6.79
CA ALA A 216 11.86 9.04 6.51
C ALA A 216 11.53 10.51 6.84
N GLY A 217 12.05 11.03 7.96
CA GLY A 217 11.93 12.44 8.34
C GLY A 217 12.61 13.38 7.34
N ALA A 218 13.80 13.01 6.86
CA ALA A 218 14.52 13.80 5.84
C ALA A 218 13.75 13.86 4.51
N ILE A 219 13.17 12.75 4.06
CA ILE A 219 12.30 12.71 2.87
C ILE A 219 11.08 13.62 3.08
N ALA A 220 10.40 13.54 4.23
CA ALA A 220 9.23 14.36 4.53
C ALA A 220 9.56 15.86 4.48
N LYS A 221 10.71 16.25 5.02
CA LYS A 221 11.21 17.64 5.01
C LYS A 221 11.50 18.12 3.58
N GLU A 222 12.27 17.35 2.83
CA GLU A 222 12.66 17.72 1.45
C GLU A 222 11.46 17.78 0.52
N ALA A 223 10.54 16.83 0.65
CA ALA A 223 9.32 16.79 -0.14
C ALA A 223 8.26 17.81 0.29
N GLY A 224 8.35 18.39 1.50
CA GLY A 224 7.40 19.37 2.00
C GLY A 224 5.99 18.79 2.23
N VAL A 225 5.89 17.59 2.81
CA VAL A 225 4.61 16.93 3.08
C VAL A 225 3.87 17.62 4.23
N GLU A 226 2.53 17.45 4.33
CA GLU A 226 1.79 18.02 5.47
C GLU A 226 1.79 17.07 6.69
N LEU A 227 1.64 15.76 6.46
CA LEU A 227 1.65 14.72 7.50
C LEU A 227 2.57 13.56 7.11
N LEU A 228 3.50 13.21 8.00
CA LEU A 228 4.29 11.98 7.90
C LEU A 228 3.68 10.89 8.79
N VAL A 229 3.36 9.74 8.21
CA VAL A 229 2.90 8.55 8.93
C VAL A 229 3.94 7.45 8.76
N LEU A 230 4.64 7.07 9.83
CA LEU A 230 5.64 6.01 9.81
C LEU A 230 4.96 4.65 9.89
N THR A 231 5.35 3.73 9.02
CA THR A 231 4.80 2.38 8.91
C THR A 231 5.89 1.34 8.71
N HIS A 232 5.53 0.08 8.49
CA HIS A 232 6.45 -1.04 8.28
C HIS A 232 7.46 -1.22 9.43
N ILE A 233 7.05 -0.85 10.65
CA ILE A 233 7.88 -0.99 11.86
C ILE A 233 7.81 -2.44 12.32
N GLN A 234 8.97 -3.09 12.49
CA GLN A 234 9.02 -4.49 12.92
C GLN A 234 8.46 -4.66 14.35
N PRO A 235 7.87 -5.83 14.67
CA PRO A 235 7.16 -6.03 15.93
C PRO A 235 8.04 -5.98 17.20
N TRP A 236 9.36 -6.05 17.04
CA TRP A 236 10.35 -5.91 18.13
C TRP A 236 10.91 -4.50 18.28
N THR A 237 10.55 -3.57 17.40
CA THR A 237 11.03 -2.18 17.42
C THR A 237 10.01 -1.29 18.15
N ASP A 238 10.48 -0.53 19.14
CA ASP A 238 9.63 0.48 19.79
C ASP A 238 9.33 1.63 18.83
N PRO A 239 8.06 1.87 18.47
CA PRO A 239 7.69 2.95 17.56
C PRO A 239 8.16 4.34 17.97
N ARG A 240 8.39 4.56 19.30
CA ARG A 240 8.91 5.84 19.81
C ARG A 240 10.30 6.13 19.30
N VAL A 241 11.14 5.10 19.13
CA VAL A 241 12.51 5.25 18.60
C VAL A 241 12.48 5.83 17.20
N VAL A 242 11.68 5.26 16.30
CA VAL A 242 11.59 5.76 14.90
C VAL A 242 10.96 7.15 14.81
N ILE A 243 10.02 7.51 15.70
CA ILE A 243 9.49 8.87 15.81
C ILE A 243 10.60 9.85 16.25
N GLU A 244 11.36 9.51 17.30
CA GLU A 244 12.46 10.34 17.80
C GLU A 244 13.52 10.56 16.73
N GLU A 245 13.86 9.53 15.98
CA GLU A 245 14.77 9.63 14.83
C GLU A 245 14.22 10.55 13.73
N ALA A 246 12.94 10.41 13.37
CA ALA A 246 12.32 11.26 12.36
C ALA A 246 12.26 12.73 12.80
N ARG A 247 12.07 12.98 14.09
CA ARG A 247 12.08 14.32 14.68
C ARG A 247 13.44 15.04 14.61
N MET A 248 14.52 14.33 14.35
CA MET A 248 15.83 14.96 14.12
C MET A 248 15.85 15.77 12.82
N GLU A 249 15.01 15.41 11.86
CA GLU A 249 14.95 16.03 10.52
C GLU A 249 13.63 16.73 10.23
N TRP A 250 12.52 16.31 10.83
CA TRP A 250 11.18 16.75 10.52
C TRP A 250 10.43 17.32 11.73
N GLU A 251 10.06 18.61 11.67
CA GLU A 251 9.32 19.31 12.72
C GLU A 251 7.79 19.31 12.51
N GLY A 252 7.32 18.87 11.31
CA GLY A 252 5.90 18.86 10.94
C GLY A 252 5.08 17.79 11.66
N ALA A 253 3.83 17.61 11.24
CA ALA A 253 2.94 16.61 11.81
C ALA A 253 3.48 15.19 11.53
N ILE A 254 3.55 14.36 12.59
CA ILE A 254 4.06 12.99 12.51
C ILE A 254 3.27 12.05 13.42
N SER A 255 3.04 10.84 12.95
CA SER A 255 2.48 9.73 13.75
C SER A 255 3.07 8.39 13.27
N THR A 256 2.78 7.32 14.00
CA THR A 256 2.99 5.94 13.52
C THR A 256 1.66 5.33 13.10
N ALA A 257 1.68 4.48 12.08
CA ALA A 257 0.54 3.68 11.68
C ALA A 257 0.21 2.63 12.75
N TYR A 258 -1.07 2.33 12.90
CA TYR A 258 -1.58 1.19 13.67
C TYR A 258 -2.81 0.61 12.97
N ALA A 259 -3.04 -0.70 13.13
CA ALA A 259 -4.18 -1.36 12.49
C ALA A 259 -5.51 -0.72 12.92
N GLY A 260 -6.31 -0.29 11.97
CA GLY A 260 -7.56 0.45 12.16
C GLY A 260 -7.43 1.97 12.13
N ALA A 261 -6.22 2.53 12.10
CA ALA A 261 -6.07 3.96 11.88
C ALA A 261 -6.69 4.37 10.54
N THR A 262 -7.39 5.51 10.54
CA THR A 262 -8.04 6.06 9.35
C THR A 262 -7.65 7.52 9.18
N TYR A 263 -7.25 7.87 7.98
CA TYR A 263 -6.87 9.23 7.59
C TYR A 263 -7.82 9.72 6.51
N THR A 264 -8.47 10.83 6.77
CA THR A 264 -9.28 11.57 5.78
C THR A 264 -8.37 12.54 5.04
N ILE A 265 -8.38 12.50 3.73
CA ILE A 265 -7.51 13.29 2.87
C ILE A 265 -8.33 14.35 2.13
#